data_92cde66bbb9c25c5151ad2046eb03e08
#
_entry.id   92cde66bbb9c25c5151ad2046eb03e08
#
_cell.length_a   1.000
_cell.length_b   1.000
_cell.length_c   1.000
_cell.angle_alpha   90.00
_cell.angle_beta   90.00
_cell.angle_gamma   90.00
#
_symmetry.space_group_name_H-M   'P 1'
#
loop_
_entity.id
_entity.type
_entity.pdbx_description
1 polymer ?
#
loop_
_entity_poly.entity_id
_entity_poly.type
_entity_poly.pdbx_seq_one_letter_code
_entity_poly.pdbx_strand_id
1 'polypeptide(L)'
;GDRTKARQSWQTIENIKDLKEGYLSQVVHKISELIVEYNAIVVLEDLNMGFKRGRQKVEHSVYQKFEKMLIDKLNYLADKKKNPEEEGGILNAYQLTNKFTSFQKMGKQSGFLFYTQAWNTSKIDPVTGFVNLFDIRYKNIDEARVFFGKFDSIRYNRDKDWFEFAF
;
A
#
# COMPACT_ATOMS: atom_id res chain seq x y z
N GLY A 1 -39.85 18.21 3.90
CA GLY A 1 -38.57 18.61 3.26
C GLY A 1 -37.34 17.99 3.91
N ASP A 2 -37.21 18.05 5.24
CA ASP A 2 -35.95 17.67 5.91
C ASP A 2 -35.71 16.15 5.99
N ARG A 3 -36.78 15.36 6.16
CA ARG A 3 -36.66 13.88 6.16
C ARG A 3 -36.28 13.32 4.79
N THR A 4 -36.71 13.94 3.70
CA THR A 4 -36.35 13.51 2.33
C THR A 4 -34.89 13.85 2.03
N LYS A 5 -34.41 15.02 2.45
CA LYS A 5 -32.99 15.41 2.30
C LYS A 5 -32.06 14.53 3.15
N ALA A 6 -32.45 14.23 4.37
CA ALA A 6 -31.70 13.31 5.22
C ALA A 6 -31.60 11.91 4.59
N ARG A 7 -32.71 11.39 4.05
CA ARG A 7 -32.73 10.07 3.39
C ARG A 7 -31.84 10.02 2.14
N GLN A 8 -31.85 11.09 1.33
CA GLN A 8 -30.96 11.20 0.17
C GLN A 8 -29.47 11.25 0.56
N SER A 9 -29.13 11.96 1.64
CA SER A 9 -27.75 12.02 2.11
C SER A 9 -27.26 10.66 2.66
N TRP A 10 -28.11 9.90 3.35
CA TRP A 10 -27.79 8.54 3.79
C TRP A 10 -27.57 7.58 2.62
N GLN A 11 -28.42 7.59 1.60
CA GLN A 11 -28.23 6.79 0.40
C GLN A 11 -26.92 7.14 -0.34
N THR A 12 -26.58 8.41 -0.42
CA THR A 12 -25.33 8.86 -1.02
C THR A 12 -24.11 8.35 -0.24
N ILE A 13 -24.17 8.37 1.10
CA ILE A 13 -23.09 7.85 1.96
C ILE A 13 -22.95 6.34 1.80
N GLU A 14 -24.04 5.59 1.75
CA GLU A 14 -24.03 4.15 1.51
C GLU A 14 -23.44 3.82 0.14
N ASN A 15 -23.88 4.50 -0.91
CA ASN A 15 -23.34 4.31 -2.26
C ASN A 15 -21.83 4.58 -2.35
N ILE A 16 -21.31 5.60 -1.67
CA ILE A 16 -19.89 5.90 -1.61
C ILE A 16 -19.14 4.80 -0.87
N LYS A 17 -19.72 4.28 0.20
CA LYS A 17 -19.11 3.17 0.96
C LYS A 17 -19.01 1.91 0.11
N ASP A 18 -20.08 1.55 -0.58
CA ASP A 18 -20.16 0.37 -1.46
C ASP A 18 -19.21 0.51 -2.65
N LEU A 19 -19.10 1.71 -3.23
CA LEU A 19 -18.18 2.01 -4.32
C LEU A 19 -16.71 1.81 -3.87
N LYS A 20 -16.36 2.32 -2.69
CA LYS A 20 -15.00 2.13 -2.11
C LYS A 20 -14.72 0.66 -1.85
N GLU A 21 -15.68 -0.09 -1.33
CA GLU A 21 -15.54 -1.52 -1.07
C GLU A 21 -15.37 -2.31 -2.37
N GLY A 22 -16.17 -2.00 -3.37
CA GLY A 22 -16.05 -2.59 -4.71
C GLY A 22 -14.70 -2.32 -5.34
N TYR A 23 -14.18 -1.09 -5.23
CA TYR A 23 -12.84 -0.75 -5.72
C TYR A 23 -11.73 -1.52 -5.00
N LEU A 24 -11.76 -1.56 -3.66
CA LEU A 24 -10.79 -2.34 -2.88
C LEU A 24 -10.83 -3.83 -3.24
N SER A 25 -12.02 -4.38 -3.46
CA SER A 25 -12.19 -5.77 -3.90
C SER A 25 -11.52 -6.04 -5.24
N GLN A 26 -11.64 -5.12 -6.20
CA GLN A 26 -10.95 -5.24 -7.50
C GLN A 26 -9.44 -5.18 -7.36
N VAL A 27 -8.91 -4.27 -6.53
CA VAL A 27 -7.47 -4.16 -6.25
C VAL A 27 -6.94 -5.45 -5.63
N VAL A 28 -7.61 -5.97 -4.61
CA VAL A 28 -7.25 -7.23 -3.94
C VAL A 28 -7.31 -8.41 -4.91
N HIS A 29 -8.30 -8.46 -5.79
CA HIS A 29 -8.40 -9.49 -6.81
C HIS A 29 -7.22 -9.42 -7.78
N LYS A 30 -6.87 -8.21 -8.25
CA LYS A 30 -5.72 -8.04 -9.16
C LYS A 30 -4.40 -8.43 -8.52
N ILE A 31 -4.18 -8.09 -7.25
CA ILE A 31 -3.00 -8.55 -6.50
C ILE A 31 -2.95 -10.07 -6.43
N SER A 32 -4.09 -10.72 -6.18
CA SER A 32 -4.18 -12.18 -6.12
C SER A 32 -3.84 -12.85 -7.45
N GLU A 33 -4.29 -12.28 -8.57
CA GLU A 33 -3.91 -12.76 -9.91
C GLU A 33 -2.40 -12.66 -10.14
N LEU A 34 -1.79 -11.52 -9.78
CA LEU A 34 -0.34 -11.31 -9.92
C LEU A 34 0.48 -12.28 -9.07
N ILE A 35 0.02 -12.61 -7.86
CA ILE A 35 0.70 -13.61 -7.01
C ILE A 35 0.75 -14.97 -7.72
N VAL A 36 -0.35 -15.42 -8.30
CA VAL A 36 -0.42 -16.71 -8.99
C VAL A 36 0.36 -16.66 -10.31
N GLU A 37 0.20 -15.58 -11.08
CA GLU A 37 0.85 -15.43 -12.41
C GLU A 37 2.37 -15.39 -12.32
N TYR A 38 2.92 -14.69 -11.32
CA TYR A 38 4.36 -14.47 -11.19
C TYR A 38 5.01 -15.28 -10.06
N ASN A 39 4.27 -16.13 -9.38
CA ASN A 39 4.71 -16.82 -8.16
C ASN A 39 5.33 -15.83 -7.15
N ALA A 40 4.66 -14.71 -6.93
CA ALA A 40 5.15 -13.57 -6.19
C ALA A 40 4.72 -13.60 -4.72
N ILE A 41 5.47 -12.91 -3.88
CA ILE A 41 5.07 -12.56 -2.51
C ILE A 41 4.61 -11.11 -2.44
N VAL A 42 3.80 -10.77 -1.45
CA VAL A 42 3.36 -9.40 -1.18
C VAL A 42 4.11 -8.87 0.04
N VAL A 43 4.73 -7.71 -0.11
CA VAL A 43 5.36 -6.99 1.00
C VAL A 43 4.57 -5.70 1.23
N LEU A 44 4.01 -5.54 2.42
CA LEU A 44 3.29 -4.35 2.85
C LEU A 44 4.12 -3.55 3.84
N GLU A 45 3.91 -2.24 3.87
CA GLU A 45 4.42 -1.41 4.95
C GLU A 45 3.58 -1.59 6.21
N ASP A 46 4.21 -1.77 7.37
CA ASP A 46 3.50 -1.72 8.66
C ASP A 46 3.20 -0.26 9.04
N LEU A 47 2.07 0.22 8.54
CA LEU A 47 1.60 1.57 8.79
C LEU A 47 0.87 1.70 10.15
N ASN A 48 0.66 0.62 10.88
CA ASN A 48 -0.06 0.64 12.17
C ASN A 48 0.69 1.44 13.25
N MET A 49 2.02 1.50 13.18
CA MET A 49 2.85 2.24 14.13
C MET A 49 3.06 3.72 13.76
N GLY A 50 2.91 4.09 12.47
CA GLY A 50 3.30 5.40 11.92
C GLY A 50 2.19 6.45 11.83
N PHE A 51 0.92 6.06 11.80
CA PHE A 51 -0.21 6.98 11.56
C PHE A 51 -0.58 7.92 12.72
N LYS A 52 0.10 7.86 13.85
CA LYS A 52 -0.22 8.71 15.01
C LYS A 52 0.10 10.20 14.82
N ARG A 53 0.84 10.57 13.76
CA ARG A 53 1.27 11.96 13.51
C ARG A 53 0.90 12.39 12.10
N GLY A 54 -0.29 12.97 11.89
CA GLY A 54 -0.56 13.69 10.65
C GLY A 54 -1.95 13.54 10.05
N ARG A 55 -2.16 14.17 8.94
CA ARG A 55 -3.39 14.46 8.17
C ARG A 55 -4.28 13.27 7.77
N GLN A 56 -3.99 12.05 8.14
CA GLN A 56 -4.46 10.85 7.43
C GLN A 56 -5.37 9.91 8.23
N LYS A 57 -6.24 10.43 9.10
CA LYS A 57 -7.19 9.57 9.85
C LYS A 57 -8.14 8.74 8.95
N VAL A 58 -8.47 9.27 7.77
CA VAL A 58 -9.37 8.59 6.81
C VAL A 58 -8.66 7.44 6.10
N GLU A 59 -7.36 7.61 5.83
CA GLU A 59 -6.57 6.61 5.12
C GLU A 59 -6.28 5.37 5.97
N HIS A 60 -6.13 5.52 7.28
CA HIS A 60 -5.89 4.40 8.18
C HIS A 60 -7.00 3.34 8.14
N SER A 61 -8.26 3.76 8.17
CA SER A 61 -9.40 2.83 8.12
C SER A 61 -9.52 2.14 6.76
N VAL A 62 -9.21 2.84 5.68
CA VAL A 62 -9.20 2.28 4.32
C VAL A 62 -8.07 1.27 4.16
N TYR A 63 -6.88 1.60 4.66
CA TYR A 63 -5.73 0.69 4.63
C TYR A 63 -5.99 -0.57 5.45
N GLN A 64 -6.50 -0.45 6.67
CA GLN A 64 -6.87 -1.61 7.49
C GLN A 64 -7.92 -2.49 6.82
N LYS A 65 -8.91 -1.88 6.15
CA LYS A 65 -9.91 -2.62 5.39
C LYS A 65 -9.27 -3.37 4.22
N PHE A 66 -8.37 -2.71 3.48
CA PHE A 66 -7.60 -3.32 2.41
C PHE A 66 -6.77 -4.51 2.90
N GLU A 67 -6.00 -4.35 3.99
CA GLU A 67 -5.19 -5.41 4.57
C GLU A 67 -6.05 -6.62 4.97
N LYS A 68 -7.17 -6.37 5.65
CA LYS A 68 -8.10 -7.44 6.03
C LYS A 68 -8.64 -8.17 4.81
N MET A 69 -9.11 -7.43 3.79
CA MET A 69 -9.64 -8.03 2.57
C MET A 69 -8.58 -8.83 1.82
N LEU A 70 -7.34 -8.36 1.81
CA LEU A 70 -6.21 -9.07 1.20
C LEU A 70 -5.92 -10.37 1.94
N ILE A 71 -5.82 -10.34 3.27
CA ILE A 71 -5.59 -11.53 4.10
C ILE A 71 -6.70 -12.55 3.91
N ASP A 72 -7.96 -12.12 3.96
CA ASP A 72 -9.12 -12.99 3.77
C ASP A 72 -9.09 -13.64 2.37
N LYS A 73 -8.72 -12.86 1.34
CA LYS A 73 -8.58 -13.36 -0.02
C LYS A 73 -7.44 -14.35 -0.17
N LEU A 74 -6.27 -14.08 0.41
CA LEU A 74 -5.10 -14.96 0.34
C LEU A 74 -5.25 -16.22 1.22
N ASN A 75 -6.08 -16.16 2.25
CA ASN A 75 -6.41 -17.35 3.04
C ASN A 75 -7.27 -18.36 2.26
N TYR A 76 -8.08 -17.88 1.34
CA TYR A 76 -8.89 -18.72 0.46
C TYR A 76 -8.90 -18.12 -0.95
N LEU A 77 -7.92 -18.51 -1.76
CA LEU A 77 -7.78 -18.04 -3.14
C LEU A 77 -8.15 -19.16 -4.11
N ALA A 78 -9.31 -19.03 -4.77
CA ALA A 78 -9.75 -19.94 -5.81
C ALA A 78 -9.69 -19.27 -7.18
N ASP A 79 -9.10 -19.96 -8.16
CA ASP A 79 -9.18 -19.59 -9.56
C ASP A 79 -10.44 -20.23 -10.18
N LYS A 80 -11.39 -19.39 -10.53
CA LYS A 80 -12.67 -19.83 -11.13
C LYS A 80 -12.52 -20.42 -12.54
N LYS A 81 -11.37 -20.27 -13.18
CA LYS A 81 -11.08 -20.80 -14.52
C LYS A 81 -10.57 -22.23 -14.47
N LYS A 82 -10.12 -22.70 -13.31
CA LYS A 82 -9.66 -24.06 -13.09
C LYS A 82 -10.80 -25.01 -12.80
N ASN A 83 -10.57 -26.29 -13.06
CA ASN A 83 -11.49 -27.32 -12.62
C ASN A 83 -11.61 -27.30 -11.09
N PRO A 84 -12.80 -27.54 -10.52
CA PRO A 84 -13.01 -27.45 -9.07
C PRO A 84 -12.04 -28.27 -8.23
N GLU A 85 -11.62 -29.44 -8.70
CA GLU A 85 -10.77 -30.40 -7.99
C GLU A 85 -9.27 -30.17 -8.21
N GLU A 86 -8.89 -29.35 -9.21
CA GLU A 86 -7.48 -29.00 -9.44
C GLU A 86 -6.93 -28.09 -8.33
N GLU A 87 -5.63 -28.13 -8.15
CA GLU A 87 -4.95 -27.23 -7.23
C GLU A 87 -5.22 -25.77 -7.59
N GLY A 88 -5.76 -25.02 -6.65
CA GLY A 88 -6.24 -23.66 -6.83
C GLY A 88 -7.67 -23.54 -7.35
N GLY A 89 -8.36 -24.65 -7.65
CA GLY A 89 -9.81 -24.68 -7.94
C GLY A 89 -10.66 -24.45 -6.69
N ILE A 90 -11.98 -24.36 -6.87
CA ILE A 90 -12.90 -23.99 -5.78
C ILE A 90 -12.95 -24.98 -4.61
N LEU A 91 -12.72 -26.27 -4.88
CA LEU A 91 -12.68 -27.34 -3.87
C LEU A 91 -11.27 -27.54 -3.28
N ASN A 92 -10.24 -27.03 -3.96
CA ASN A 92 -8.84 -27.15 -3.56
C ASN A 92 -8.12 -25.79 -3.67
N ALA A 93 -8.70 -24.79 -3.01
CA ALA A 93 -8.21 -23.41 -3.05
C ALA A 93 -6.84 -23.24 -2.39
N TYR A 94 -6.06 -22.28 -2.87
CA TYR A 94 -4.78 -21.91 -2.26
C TYR A 94 -5.00 -21.29 -0.89
N GLN A 95 -4.14 -21.64 0.06
CA GLN A 95 -4.01 -21.01 1.37
C GLN A 95 -2.64 -20.31 1.44
N LEU A 96 -2.57 -19.08 0.95
CA LEU A 96 -1.33 -18.33 0.78
C LEU A 96 -0.96 -17.50 2.01
N THR A 97 -1.85 -17.39 3.00
CA THR A 97 -1.59 -16.75 4.29
C THR A 97 -2.51 -17.29 5.38
N ASN A 98 -2.25 -16.91 6.63
CA ASN A 98 -3.10 -17.28 7.76
C ASN A 98 -4.39 -16.47 7.74
N LYS A 99 -5.46 -17.07 8.30
CA LYS A 99 -6.72 -16.37 8.49
C LYS A 99 -6.53 -15.12 9.36
N PHE A 100 -7.20 -14.04 8.99
CA PHE A 100 -7.22 -12.82 9.79
C PHE A 100 -7.78 -13.09 11.20
N THR A 101 -7.03 -12.72 12.23
CA THR A 101 -7.44 -12.91 13.63
C THR A 101 -7.69 -11.59 14.34
N SER A 102 -6.84 -10.60 14.19
CA SER A 102 -7.00 -9.27 14.76
C SER A 102 -5.96 -8.29 14.21
N PHE A 103 -6.27 -6.99 14.24
CA PHE A 103 -5.33 -5.93 13.85
C PHE A 103 -4.05 -5.91 14.69
N GLN A 104 -4.11 -6.35 15.94
CA GLN A 104 -2.92 -6.44 16.82
C GLN A 104 -1.92 -7.50 16.36
N LYS A 105 -2.35 -8.47 15.57
CA LYS A 105 -1.53 -9.56 15.06
C LYS A 105 -1.14 -9.38 13.58
N MET A 106 -1.58 -8.29 12.92
CA MET A 106 -1.35 -8.10 11.48
C MET A 106 0.12 -8.19 11.10
N GLY A 107 0.99 -7.43 11.67
CA GLY A 107 2.43 -7.46 11.37
C GLY A 107 3.12 -8.79 11.67
N LYS A 108 2.39 -9.81 12.13
CA LYS A 108 2.86 -11.17 12.43
C LYS A 108 2.28 -12.23 11.50
N GLN A 109 1.53 -11.82 10.47
CA GLN A 109 1.00 -12.76 9.48
C GLN A 109 2.15 -13.40 8.71
N SER A 110 1.96 -14.66 8.35
CA SER A 110 2.92 -15.48 7.61
C SER A 110 2.31 -15.99 6.31
N GLY A 111 3.12 -16.63 5.48
CA GLY A 111 2.73 -17.12 4.17
C GLY A 111 3.26 -16.21 3.06
N PHE A 112 2.45 -15.84 2.09
CA PHE A 112 2.84 -14.96 0.97
C PHE A 112 2.75 -13.46 1.29
N LEU A 113 2.35 -13.10 2.51
CA LEU A 113 2.24 -11.73 2.97
C LEU A 113 3.28 -11.43 4.05
N PHE A 114 4.12 -10.44 3.79
CA PHE A 114 5.18 -9.98 4.68
C PHE A 114 4.99 -8.50 5.00
N TYR A 115 5.54 -8.07 6.13
CA TYR A 115 5.49 -6.67 6.56
C TYR A 115 6.90 -6.13 6.70
N THR A 116 7.11 -4.93 6.21
CA THR A 116 8.31 -4.14 6.45
C THR A 116 7.98 -2.91 7.27
N GLN A 117 8.96 -2.40 8.00
CA GLN A 117 8.79 -1.18 8.75
C GLN A 117 8.62 0.00 7.80
N ALA A 118 7.66 0.88 8.07
CA ALA A 118 7.40 2.09 7.28
C ALA A 118 8.50 3.15 7.40
N TRP A 119 9.58 2.85 8.14
CA TRP A 119 10.66 3.78 8.38
C TRP A 119 11.55 3.93 7.14
N ASN A 120 11.69 5.15 6.67
CA ASN A 120 12.52 5.51 5.52
C ASN A 120 12.17 4.88 4.16
N THR A 121 11.06 4.19 4.02
CA THR A 121 10.65 3.58 2.74
C THR A 121 10.53 4.60 1.61
N SER A 122 10.07 5.83 1.92
CA SER A 122 10.02 6.93 0.95
C SER A 122 11.39 7.51 0.55
N LYS A 123 12.47 7.05 1.20
CA LYS A 123 13.84 7.50 0.95
C LYS A 123 14.70 6.41 0.29
N ILE A 124 14.15 5.22 0.11
CA ILE A 124 14.84 4.10 -0.52
C ILE A 124 14.54 4.11 -2.02
N ASP A 125 15.59 4.11 -2.82
CA ASP A 125 15.47 3.85 -4.24
C ASP A 125 15.16 2.35 -4.44
N PRO A 126 13.99 1.99 -5.01
CA PRO A 126 13.58 0.59 -5.13
C PRO A 126 14.45 -0.23 -6.09
N VAL A 127 15.20 0.44 -6.98
CA VAL A 127 16.05 -0.24 -7.97
C VAL A 127 17.42 -0.55 -7.41
N THR A 128 18.04 0.40 -6.72
CA THR A 128 19.42 0.28 -6.22
C THR A 128 19.51 -0.06 -4.75
N GLY A 129 18.42 0.06 -4.01
CA GLY A 129 18.41 -0.04 -2.54
C GLY A 129 19.09 1.15 -1.84
N PHE A 130 19.52 2.18 -2.59
CA PHE A 130 20.15 3.36 -2.02
C PHE A 130 19.18 4.11 -1.10
N VAL A 131 19.65 4.44 0.10
CA VAL A 131 18.87 5.21 1.07
C VAL A 131 19.35 6.66 1.06
N ASN A 132 18.48 7.56 0.64
CA ASN A 132 18.76 8.99 0.76
C ASN A 132 18.61 9.44 2.22
N LEU A 133 19.73 9.59 2.88
CA LEU A 133 19.80 10.05 4.29
C LEU A 133 19.62 11.56 4.44
N PHE A 134 19.66 12.32 3.35
CA PHE A 134 19.45 13.75 3.40
C PHE A 134 17.97 14.08 3.62
N ASP A 135 17.71 14.97 4.56
CA ASP A 135 16.38 15.55 4.69
C ASP A 135 16.23 16.66 3.65
N ILE A 136 15.58 16.32 2.53
CA ILE A 136 15.32 17.24 1.42
C ILE A 136 14.13 18.16 1.70
N ARG A 137 13.61 18.19 2.92
CA ARG A 137 12.48 19.06 3.26
C ARG A 137 12.97 20.47 3.53
N TYR A 138 12.61 21.36 2.65
CA TYR A 138 12.74 22.80 2.86
C TYR A 138 11.36 23.45 2.68
N LYS A 139 11.01 24.35 3.60
CA LYS A 139 9.70 25.00 3.63
C LYS A 139 9.68 26.32 2.86
N ASN A 140 10.83 26.91 2.65
CA ASN A 140 11.01 28.21 2.02
C ASN A 140 12.33 28.28 1.24
N ILE A 141 12.55 29.38 0.51
CA ILE A 141 13.72 29.59 -0.34
C ILE A 141 15.02 29.64 0.48
N ASP A 142 15.00 30.17 1.68
CA ASP A 142 16.22 30.33 2.50
C ASP A 142 16.68 28.96 3.02
N GLU A 143 15.75 28.10 3.47
CA GLU A 143 16.08 26.72 3.82
C GLU A 143 16.60 25.94 2.61
N ALA A 144 16.01 26.16 1.41
CA ALA A 144 16.48 25.55 0.18
C ALA A 144 17.92 25.98 -0.16
N ARG A 145 18.24 27.26 -0.02
CA ARG A 145 19.61 27.77 -0.23
C ARG A 145 20.60 27.13 0.73
N VAL A 146 20.25 27.02 2.02
CA VAL A 146 21.07 26.32 3.02
C VAL A 146 21.28 24.85 2.65
N PHE A 147 20.23 24.18 2.18
CA PHE A 147 20.35 22.79 1.76
C PHE A 147 21.26 22.61 0.55
N PHE A 148 21.02 23.39 -0.53
CA PHE A 148 21.82 23.28 -1.75
C PHE A 148 23.24 23.85 -1.60
N GLY A 149 23.46 24.76 -0.63
CA GLY A 149 24.77 25.23 -0.29
C GLY A 149 25.70 24.24 0.41
N LYS A 150 25.22 23.03 0.71
CA LYS A 150 26.04 21.92 1.24
C LYS A 150 26.85 21.19 0.18
N PHE A 151 26.55 21.42 -1.08
CA PHE A 151 27.20 20.76 -2.20
C PHE A 151 28.25 21.67 -2.82
N ASP A 152 29.41 21.13 -3.13
CA ASP A 152 30.49 21.86 -3.83
C ASP A 152 30.11 22.25 -5.25
N SER A 153 29.34 21.37 -5.92
CA SER A 153 28.81 21.70 -7.22
C SER A 153 27.51 20.94 -7.51
N ILE A 154 26.64 21.58 -8.29
CA ILE A 154 25.39 20.99 -8.78
C ILE A 154 25.41 21.18 -10.31
N ARG A 155 25.36 20.08 -11.06
CA ARG A 155 25.38 20.08 -12.52
C ARG A 155 24.21 19.29 -13.07
N TYR A 156 23.63 19.77 -14.18
CA TYR A 156 22.64 19.00 -14.91
C TYR A 156 23.34 18.21 -16.03
N ASN A 157 23.23 16.88 -15.97
CA ASN A 157 23.74 15.98 -16.98
C ASN A 157 22.64 15.76 -18.04
N ARG A 158 22.84 16.34 -19.24
CA ARG A 158 21.86 16.28 -20.33
C ARG A 158 21.71 14.88 -20.96
N ASP A 159 22.78 14.09 -20.95
CA ASP A 159 22.78 12.77 -21.60
C ASP A 159 21.99 11.75 -20.75
N LYS A 160 21.96 11.96 -19.44
CA LYS A 160 21.31 11.08 -18.47
C LYS A 160 20.01 11.66 -17.93
N ASP A 161 19.69 12.90 -18.25
CA ASP A 161 18.49 13.64 -17.80
C ASP A 161 18.33 13.69 -16.26
N TRP A 162 19.48 13.94 -15.55
CA TRP A 162 19.48 14.08 -14.09
C TRP A 162 20.44 15.16 -13.58
N PHE A 163 20.30 15.55 -12.30
CA PHE A 163 21.22 16.41 -11.60
C PHE A 163 22.29 15.60 -10.85
N GLU A 164 23.55 15.99 -11.00
CA GLU A 164 24.70 15.47 -10.28
C GLU A 164 25.09 16.45 -9.16
N PHE A 165 25.24 15.94 -7.96
CA PHE A 165 25.62 16.68 -6.77
C PHE A 165 26.98 16.19 -6.30
N ALA A 166 27.94 17.08 -6.14
CA ALA A 166 29.26 16.79 -5.59
C ALA A 166 29.40 17.40 -4.21
N PHE A 167 30.10 16.71 -3.31
CA PHE A 167 30.46 17.12 -1.96
C PHE A 167 31.96 17.35 -1.90
#